data_b848603890d44ca8e81a4d2678887a96
#
_entry.id   b848603890d44ca8e81a4d2678887a96
#
_cell.length_a   1.000
_cell.length_b   1.000
_cell.length_c   1.000
_cell.angle_alpha   90.00
_cell.angle_beta   90.00
_cell.angle_gamma   90.00
#
_symmetry.space_group_name_H-M   'P 1'
#
loop_
_entity.id
_entity.type
_entity.pdbx_description
1 polymer ?
#
loop_
_entity_poly.entity_id
_entity_poly.type
_entity_poly.pdbx_seq_one_letter_code
_entity_poly.pdbx_strand_id
1 'polypeptide(L)'
;MGYQFLHLESYARHGSKQHGQPRKWSAREIAAEAMREPDACPHVAQPQPPKVLHGCTPAEAAKMAHDWADGSKDAKGRKLRADGLALAAGVVSLPAEQRQDWPRFREATVAWLREQYGERLRSVVEHTDEAHPHLHFYAVPLPGERFEVLHPGRQAAAEKARQGAK
;
A
#
# COMPACT_ATOMS: atom_id res chain seq x y z
N MET A 1 2.62 -18.50 19.40
CA MET A 1 3.23 -17.16 19.49
C MET A 1 2.57 -16.26 18.49
N GLY A 2 2.05 -15.15 18.95
CA GLY A 2 1.51 -14.13 18.06
C GLY A 2 2.60 -13.19 17.58
N TYR A 3 2.59 -12.89 16.29
CA TYR A 3 3.54 -11.94 15.71
C TYR A 3 2.80 -10.64 15.39
N GLN A 4 3.40 -9.52 15.79
CA GLN A 4 3.08 -8.26 15.16
C GLN A 4 3.55 -8.33 13.71
N PHE A 5 2.70 -7.95 12.79
CA PHE A 5 3.00 -8.05 11.39
C PHE A 5 2.87 -6.69 10.71
N LEU A 6 3.94 -6.28 10.07
CA LEU A 6 3.94 -5.15 9.15
C LEU A 6 4.51 -5.62 7.83
N HIS A 7 3.74 -5.46 6.77
CA HIS A 7 4.15 -5.82 5.43
C HIS A 7 3.88 -4.65 4.48
N LEU A 8 4.82 -4.37 3.59
CA LEU A 8 4.73 -3.33 2.59
C LEU A 8 4.98 -3.92 1.20
N GLU A 9 4.05 -3.69 0.31
CA GLU A 9 4.12 -4.10 -1.10
C GLU A 9 4.01 -2.88 -2.02
N SER A 10 4.45 -3.06 -3.26
CA SER A 10 4.41 -2.04 -4.29
C SER A 10 3.64 -2.54 -5.49
N TYR A 11 2.76 -1.71 -6.03
CA TYR A 11 1.85 -2.07 -7.11
C TYR A 11 1.97 -1.10 -8.28
N ALA A 12 1.90 -1.65 -9.48
CA ALA A 12 1.79 -0.88 -10.72
C ALA A 12 0.32 -0.54 -11.02
N ARG A 13 0.09 0.35 -11.99
CA ARG A 13 -1.25 0.67 -12.50
C ARG A 13 -1.98 -0.55 -13.05
N HIS A 14 -1.24 -1.41 -13.73
CA HIS A 14 -1.73 -2.66 -14.30
C HIS A 14 -1.05 -3.86 -13.63
N GLY A 15 -1.76 -4.98 -13.54
CA GLY A 15 -1.21 -6.21 -13.03
C GLY A 15 -0.01 -6.67 -13.88
N SER A 16 0.98 -7.27 -13.25
CA SER A 16 2.20 -7.71 -13.91
C SER A 16 2.32 -9.23 -13.89
N LYS A 17 2.80 -9.79 -15.01
CA LYS A 17 3.17 -11.20 -15.07
C LYS A 17 4.44 -11.43 -14.25
N GLN A 18 4.46 -12.52 -13.49
CA GLN A 18 5.63 -12.97 -12.75
C GLN A 18 5.99 -14.36 -13.24
N HIS A 19 7.29 -14.58 -13.57
CA HIS A 19 7.74 -15.88 -14.02
C HIS A 19 7.60 -16.93 -12.90
N GLY A 20 6.88 -18.01 -13.16
CA GLY A 20 6.68 -19.10 -12.20
C GLY A 20 5.81 -18.76 -10.99
N GLN A 21 5.16 -17.59 -11.00
CA GLN A 21 4.29 -17.10 -9.92
C GLN A 21 2.93 -16.65 -10.47
N PRO A 22 1.88 -16.61 -9.64
CA PRO A 22 0.64 -15.95 -10.02
C PRO A 22 0.87 -14.50 -10.46
N ARG A 23 0.02 -14.01 -11.36
CA ARG A 23 0.05 -12.60 -11.78
C ARG A 23 -0.07 -11.68 -10.57
N LYS A 24 0.81 -10.69 -10.47
CA LYS A 24 0.68 -9.66 -9.43
C LYS A 24 -0.49 -8.73 -9.73
N TRP A 25 -1.27 -8.42 -8.72
CA TRP A 25 -2.41 -7.52 -8.85
C TRP A 25 -1.98 -6.09 -9.19
N SER A 26 -2.90 -5.35 -9.79
CA SER A 26 -2.77 -3.92 -10.02
C SER A 26 -3.11 -3.12 -8.76
N ALA A 27 -2.78 -1.83 -8.78
CA ALA A 27 -3.19 -0.89 -7.73
C ALA A 27 -4.72 -0.87 -7.54
N ARG A 28 -5.49 -0.98 -8.63
CA ARG A 28 -6.96 -1.03 -8.57
C ARG A 28 -7.47 -2.33 -7.93
N GLU A 29 -6.88 -3.46 -8.29
CA GLU A 29 -7.31 -4.77 -7.75
C GLU A 29 -7.07 -4.86 -6.26
N ILE A 30 -5.91 -4.39 -5.76
CA ILE A 30 -5.65 -4.37 -4.31
C ILE A 30 -6.57 -3.39 -3.57
N ALA A 31 -6.93 -2.28 -4.19
CA ALA A 31 -7.89 -1.34 -3.62
C ALA A 31 -9.32 -1.91 -3.61
N ALA A 32 -9.72 -2.63 -4.65
CA ALA A 32 -11.04 -3.29 -4.73
C ALA A 32 -11.20 -4.35 -3.63
N GLU A 33 -10.14 -5.11 -3.37
CA GLU A 33 -10.10 -6.06 -2.24
C GLU A 33 -10.29 -5.34 -0.91
N ALA A 34 -9.56 -4.27 -0.67
CA ALA A 34 -9.66 -3.48 0.56
C ALA A 34 -11.02 -2.78 0.71
N MET A 35 -11.65 -2.40 -0.39
CA MET A 35 -13.00 -1.84 -0.40
C MET A 35 -14.09 -2.90 -0.20
N ARG A 36 -13.73 -4.18 -0.21
CA ARG A 36 -14.66 -5.31 -0.17
C ARG A 36 -15.65 -5.31 -1.34
N GLU A 37 -15.17 -4.90 -2.53
CA GLU A 37 -15.99 -4.97 -3.74
C GLU A 37 -16.44 -6.41 -4.03
N PRO A 38 -17.61 -6.61 -4.67
CA PRO A 38 -18.07 -7.94 -5.04
C PRO A 38 -16.99 -8.72 -5.80
N ASP A 39 -16.82 -9.99 -5.44
CA ASP A 39 -15.85 -10.93 -6.03
C ASP A 39 -14.36 -10.60 -5.81
N ALA A 40 -14.05 -9.46 -5.19
CA ALA A 40 -12.66 -9.06 -4.92
C ALA A 40 -12.06 -9.68 -3.65
N CYS A 41 -12.89 -10.18 -2.74
CA CYS A 41 -12.46 -10.71 -1.43
C CYS A 41 -13.13 -12.06 -1.09
N PRO A 42 -12.94 -13.12 -1.90
CA PRO A 42 -13.62 -14.41 -1.70
C PRO A 42 -13.24 -15.12 -0.38
N HIS A 43 -12.15 -14.71 0.24
CA HIS A 43 -11.68 -15.23 1.52
C HIS A 43 -12.43 -14.66 2.73
N VAL A 44 -13.20 -13.60 2.56
CA VAL A 44 -13.97 -12.97 3.65
C VAL A 44 -15.41 -13.47 3.61
N ALA A 45 -15.82 -14.15 4.69
CA ALA A 45 -17.15 -14.78 4.75
C ALA A 45 -18.30 -13.77 4.77
N GLN A 46 -18.13 -12.66 5.48
CA GLN A 46 -19.14 -11.60 5.60
C GLN A 46 -18.46 -10.23 5.40
N PRO A 47 -18.20 -9.82 4.15
CA PRO A 47 -17.53 -8.58 3.88
C PRO A 47 -18.27 -7.36 4.46
N GLN A 48 -17.52 -6.48 5.12
CA GLN A 48 -18.00 -5.20 5.62
C GLN A 48 -17.18 -4.07 5.00
N PRO A 49 -17.79 -2.93 4.70
CA PRO A 49 -17.04 -1.75 4.22
C PRO A 49 -15.90 -1.39 5.17
N PRO A 50 -14.73 -0.99 4.65
CA PRO A 50 -13.63 -0.57 5.48
C PRO A 50 -13.97 0.72 6.24
N LYS A 51 -13.45 0.85 7.45
CA LYS A 51 -13.51 2.10 8.22
C LYS A 51 -12.31 2.97 7.88
N VAL A 52 -12.54 4.14 7.32
CA VAL A 52 -11.46 5.10 7.05
C VAL A 52 -10.98 5.73 8.35
N LEU A 53 -9.69 5.56 8.66
CA LEU A 53 -9.05 6.13 9.85
C LEU A 53 -8.28 7.41 9.52
N HIS A 54 -7.79 7.54 8.29
CA HIS A 54 -7.05 8.73 7.81
C HIS A 54 -7.17 8.85 6.29
N GLY A 55 -7.32 10.09 5.82
CA GLY A 55 -7.31 10.40 4.39
C GLY A 55 -8.55 9.93 3.64
N CYS A 56 -8.35 9.44 2.43
CA CYS A 56 -9.40 9.00 1.53
C CYS A 56 -9.60 7.47 1.57
N THR A 57 -10.49 6.97 0.72
CA THR A 57 -10.70 5.53 0.54
C THR A 57 -9.54 4.89 -0.23
N PRO A 58 -9.33 3.56 -0.11
CA PRO A 58 -8.38 2.83 -0.95
C PRO A 58 -8.60 3.03 -2.46
N ALA A 59 -9.85 3.08 -2.91
CA ALA A 59 -10.18 3.32 -4.31
C ALA A 59 -9.70 4.69 -4.80
N GLU A 60 -9.90 5.72 -3.99
CA GLU A 60 -9.40 7.08 -4.28
C GLU A 60 -7.87 7.14 -4.26
N ALA A 61 -7.23 6.44 -3.32
CA ALA A 61 -5.77 6.33 -3.28
C ALA A 61 -5.20 5.63 -4.53
N ALA A 62 -5.83 4.57 -4.99
CA ALA A 62 -5.46 3.89 -6.23
C ALA A 62 -5.62 4.81 -7.46
N LYS A 63 -6.68 5.63 -7.50
CA LYS A 63 -6.86 6.64 -8.55
C LYS A 63 -5.75 7.70 -8.49
N MET A 64 -5.41 8.19 -7.31
CA MET A 64 -4.29 9.14 -7.14
C MET A 64 -2.96 8.55 -7.62
N ALA A 65 -2.70 7.26 -7.36
CA ALA A 65 -1.52 6.57 -7.87
C ALA A 65 -1.52 6.52 -9.41
N HIS A 66 -2.67 6.28 -10.01
CA HIS A 66 -2.84 6.28 -11.47
C HIS A 66 -2.54 7.65 -12.06
N ASP A 67 -3.13 8.70 -11.49
CA ASP A 67 -2.95 10.08 -11.92
C ASP A 67 -1.49 10.54 -11.76
N TRP A 68 -0.85 10.20 -10.62
CA TRP A 68 0.57 10.45 -10.43
C TRP A 68 1.44 9.76 -11.49
N ALA A 69 1.16 8.50 -11.79
CA ALA A 69 1.94 7.74 -12.77
C ALA A 69 1.77 8.29 -14.19
N ASP A 70 0.59 8.79 -14.54
CA ASP A 70 0.34 9.41 -15.85
C ASP A 70 1.12 10.71 -16.03
N GLY A 71 1.33 11.47 -14.95
CA GLY A 71 2.14 12.69 -14.94
C GLY A 71 3.64 12.46 -14.76
N SER A 72 4.06 11.22 -14.47
CA SER A 72 5.44 10.91 -14.10
C SER A 72 6.29 10.48 -15.28
N LYS A 73 7.62 10.73 -15.14
CA LYS A 73 8.62 10.30 -16.12
C LYS A 73 9.65 9.37 -15.48
N ASP A 74 10.21 8.49 -16.29
CA ASP A 74 11.33 7.65 -15.86
C ASP A 74 12.64 8.46 -15.76
N ALA A 75 13.72 7.79 -15.32
CA ALA A 75 15.03 8.42 -15.17
C ALA A 75 15.61 9.02 -16.47
N LYS A 76 15.09 8.62 -17.63
CA LYS A 76 15.48 9.12 -18.95
C LYS A 76 14.51 10.16 -19.51
N GLY A 77 13.55 10.64 -18.69
CA GLY A 77 12.56 11.63 -19.10
C GLY A 77 11.42 11.08 -19.97
N ARG A 78 11.29 9.75 -20.10
CA ARG A 78 10.23 9.11 -20.86
C ARG A 78 9.02 8.87 -19.97
N LYS A 79 7.83 8.77 -20.56
CA LYS A 79 6.60 8.41 -19.87
C LYS A 79 6.79 7.12 -19.05
N LEU A 80 6.26 7.10 -17.83
CA LEU A 80 6.33 5.92 -16.98
C LEU A 80 5.63 4.73 -17.65
N ARG A 81 6.29 3.57 -17.63
CA ARG A 81 5.75 2.33 -18.21
C ARG A 81 4.49 1.88 -17.47
N ALA A 82 3.64 1.13 -18.13
CA ALA A 82 2.41 0.58 -17.55
C ALA A 82 2.68 -0.32 -16.32
N ASP A 83 3.81 -1.02 -16.31
CA ASP A 83 4.29 -1.86 -15.21
C ASP A 83 5.15 -1.10 -14.18
N GLY A 84 5.29 0.21 -14.34
CA GLY A 84 5.97 1.08 -13.37
C GLY A 84 5.20 1.17 -12.05
N LEU A 85 5.93 1.06 -10.93
CA LEU A 85 5.33 1.12 -9.60
C LEU A 85 4.73 2.50 -9.33
N ALA A 86 3.53 2.53 -8.73
CA ALA A 86 2.77 3.75 -8.49
C ALA A 86 2.12 3.83 -7.11
N LEU A 87 1.84 2.69 -6.47
CA LEU A 87 1.17 2.62 -5.18
C LEU A 87 2.00 1.77 -4.21
N ALA A 88 2.29 2.30 -3.03
CA ALA A 88 2.72 1.50 -1.90
C ALA A 88 1.50 1.14 -1.05
N ALA A 89 1.33 -0.13 -0.76
CA ALA A 89 0.25 -0.63 0.07
C ALA A 89 0.81 -1.52 1.17
N GLY A 90 0.41 -1.26 2.39
CA GLY A 90 0.87 -2.03 3.53
C GLY A 90 -0.26 -2.53 4.40
N VAL A 91 0.05 -3.54 5.19
CA VAL A 91 -0.84 -4.09 6.21
C VAL A 91 -0.11 -4.12 7.55
N VAL A 92 -0.83 -3.77 8.59
CA VAL A 92 -0.37 -3.87 9.98
C VAL A 92 -1.42 -4.64 10.76
N SER A 93 -1.00 -5.68 11.45
CA SER A 93 -1.93 -6.56 12.18
C SER A 93 -1.38 -6.96 13.54
N LEU A 94 -2.31 -7.32 14.44
CA LEU A 94 -2.00 -8.04 15.68
C LEU A 94 -2.61 -9.45 15.63
N PRO A 95 -2.03 -10.39 16.37
CA PRO A 95 -2.64 -11.68 16.60
C PRO A 95 -4.02 -11.54 17.25
N ALA A 96 -4.93 -12.48 16.98
CA ALA A 96 -6.29 -12.46 17.51
C ALA A 96 -6.32 -12.46 19.05
N GLU A 97 -5.38 -13.14 19.69
CA GLU A 97 -5.23 -13.18 21.15
C GLU A 97 -4.80 -11.85 21.78
N GLN A 98 -4.30 -10.91 20.98
CA GLN A 98 -3.92 -9.55 21.42
C GLN A 98 -4.96 -8.49 21.03
N ARG A 99 -6.16 -8.91 20.67
CA ARG A 99 -7.23 -8.01 20.21
C ARG A 99 -7.55 -6.90 21.21
N GLN A 100 -7.41 -7.12 22.49
CA GLN A 100 -7.64 -6.12 23.54
C GLN A 100 -6.67 -4.92 23.42
N ASP A 101 -5.48 -5.13 22.88
CA ASP A 101 -4.47 -4.09 22.71
C ASP A 101 -4.63 -3.30 21.39
N TRP A 102 -5.52 -3.80 20.51
CA TRP A 102 -5.69 -3.24 19.18
C TRP A 102 -6.06 -1.76 19.14
N PRO A 103 -6.99 -1.22 19.95
CA PRO A 103 -7.31 0.20 19.88
C PRO A 103 -6.10 1.12 20.11
N ARG A 104 -5.29 0.79 21.11
CA ARG A 104 -4.06 1.55 21.43
C ARG A 104 -3.00 1.37 20.34
N PHE A 105 -2.80 0.14 19.88
CA PHE A 105 -1.83 -0.17 18.84
C PHE A 105 -2.21 0.49 17.52
N ARG A 106 -3.49 0.44 17.14
CA ARG A 106 -4.04 1.09 15.96
C ARG A 106 -3.77 2.60 15.96
N GLU A 107 -4.08 3.28 17.06
CA GLU A 107 -3.87 4.72 17.21
C GLU A 107 -2.39 5.08 17.07
N ALA A 108 -1.51 4.37 17.75
CA ALA A 108 -0.06 4.56 17.65
C ALA A 108 0.43 4.31 16.23
N THR A 109 -0.09 3.29 15.55
CA THR A 109 0.29 2.95 14.18
C THR A 109 -0.13 4.04 13.19
N VAL A 110 -1.35 4.56 13.31
CA VAL A 110 -1.81 5.68 12.45
C VAL A 110 -0.93 6.92 12.65
N ALA A 111 -0.59 7.26 13.88
CA ALA A 111 0.30 8.38 14.19
C ALA A 111 1.69 8.18 13.56
N TRP A 112 2.25 6.99 13.71
CA TRP A 112 3.54 6.63 13.12
C TRP A 112 3.52 6.68 11.58
N LEU A 113 2.48 6.16 10.94
CA LEU A 113 2.34 6.22 9.47
C LEU A 113 2.28 7.66 8.96
N ARG A 114 1.55 8.53 9.67
CA ARG A 114 1.48 9.96 9.34
C ARG A 114 2.84 10.64 9.44
N GLU A 115 3.64 10.29 10.44
CA GLU A 115 5.00 10.79 10.59
C GLU A 115 5.93 10.28 9.48
N GLN A 116 5.86 8.97 9.16
CA GLN A 116 6.73 8.35 8.15
C GLN A 116 6.45 8.84 6.73
N TYR A 117 5.18 8.99 6.35
CA TYR A 117 4.79 9.28 4.97
C TYR A 117 4.33 10.72 4.75
N GLY A 118 3.92 11.42 5.79
CA GLY A 118 3.41 12.79 5.67
C GLY A 118 2.27 12.88 4.66
N GLU A 119 2.35 13.83 3.73
CA GLU A 119 1.36 14.04 2.67
C GLU A 119 1.27 12.90 1.65
N ARG A 120 2.25 12.01 1.62
CA ARG A 120 2.24 10.81 0.76
C ARG A 120 1.29 9.74 1.26
N LEU A 121 0.96 9.74 2.55
CA LEU A 121 -0.05 8.85 3.13
C LEU A 121 -1.44 9.30 2.66
N ARG A 122 -2.06 8.50 1.80
CA ARG A 122 -3.35 8.86 1.19
C ARG A 122 -4.53 8.22 1.89
N SER A 123 -4.37 6.99 2.38
CA SER A 123 -5.46 6.25 3.00
C SER A 123 -4.94 5.33 4.09
N VAL A 124 -5.65 5.29 5.20
CA VAL A 124 -5.53 4.24 6.22
C VAL A 124 -6.93 3.76 6.54
N VAL A 125 -7.17 2.47 6.41
CA VAL A 125 -8.47 1.85 6.70
C VAL A 125 -8.31 0.68 7.65
N GLU A 126 -9.33 0.46 8.47
CA GLU A 126 -9.44 -0.69 9.36
C GLU A 126 -10.46 -1.67 8.81
N HIS A 127 -10.12 -2.96 8.83
CA HIS A 127 -11.04 -4.04 8.59
C HIS A 127 -11.43 -4.72 9.91
N THR A 128 -12.72 -4.97 10.08
CA THR A 128 -13.30 -5.61 11.27
C THR A 128 -14.01 -6.93 10.97
N ASP A 129 -13.90 -7.39 9.73
CA ASP A 129 -14.62 -8.54 9.16
C ASP A 129 -13.79 -9.82 9.12
N GLU A 130 -12.61 -9.81 9.71
CA GLU A 130 -11.69 -10.95 9.78
C GLU A 130 -11.27 -11.25 11.23
N ALA A 131 -10.70 -12.43 11.46
CA ALA A 131 -10.32 -12.88 12.80
C ALA A 131 -9.22 -12.02 13.45
N HIS A 132 -8.23 -11.59 12.66
CA HIS A 132 -7.13 -10.76 13.12
C HIS A 132 -7.47 -9.28 12.98
N PRO A 133 -7.30 -8.46 14.03
CA PRO A 133 -7.43 -7.02 13.88
C PRO A 133 -6.27 -6.50 12.99
N HIS A 134 -6.62 -5.74 11.98
CA HIS A 134 -5.64 -5.19 11.05
C HIS A 134 -6.10 -3.90 10.39
N LEU A 135 -5.14 -3.15 9.91
CA LEU A 135 -5.36 -2.02 9.05
C LEU A 135 -4.55 -2.15 7.76
N HIS A 136 -5.04 -1.52 6.71
CA HIS A 136 -4.30 -1.29 5.47
C HIS A 136 -3.99 0.19 5.31
N PHE A 137 -2.84 0.49 4.73
CA PHE A 137 -2.47 1.85 4.40
C PHE A 137 -1.94 1.95 2.97
N TYR A 138 -2.12 3.12 2.37
CA TYR A 138 -1.78 3.39 0.97
C TYR A 138 -1.05 4.71 0.89
N ALA A 139 0.10 4.69 0.20
CA ALA A 139 0.90 5.87 -0.03
C ALA A 139 1.18 6.04 -1.53
N VAL A 140 1.21 7.30 -1.96
CA VAL A 140 1.46 7.72 -3.33
C VAL A 140 2.51 8.83 -3.30
N PRO A 141 3.50 8.84 -4.21
CA PRO A 141 4.47 9.92 -4.26
C PRO A 141 3.80 11.27 -4.54
N LEU A 142 4.45 12.34 -4.13
CA LEU A 142 4.04 13.69 -4.53
C LEU A 142 4.45 13.94 -6.00
N PRO A 143 3.81 14.91 -6.68
CA PRO A 143 4.19 15.29 -8.04
C PRO A 143 5.69 15.61 -8.13
N GLY A 144 6.37 15.07 -9.13
CA GLY A 144 7.81 15.26 -9.34
C GLY A 144 8.71 14.31 -8.53
N GLU A 145 8.19 13.59 -7.58
CA GLU A 145 8.94 12.57 -6.83
C GLU A 145 9.04 11.25 -7.61
N ARG A 146 10.05 10.47 -7.24
CA ARG A 146 10.17 9.09 -7.71
C ARG A 146 9.47 8.14 -6.74
N PHE A 147 9.06 6.98 -7.23
CA PHE A 147 8.37 5.98 -6.41
C PHE A 147 9.20 5.50 -5.21
N GLU A 148 10.53 5.44 -5.37
CA GLU A 148 11.45 4.93 -4.36
C GLU A 148 11.36 5.67 -3.01
N VAL A 149 10.87 6.90 -2.98
CA VAL A 149 10.70 7.67 -1.73
C VAL A 149 9.72 6.99 -0.75
N LEU A 150 8.84 6.14 -1.25
CA LEU A 150 7.86 5.41 -0.43
C LEU A 150 8.41 4.13 0.19
N HIS A 151 9.55 3.63 -0.28
CA HIS A 151 10.08 2.34 0.14
C HIS A 151 11.54 2.48 0.55
N PRO A 152 11.87 2.50 1.87
CA PRO A 152 13.23 2.74 2.34
C PRO A 152 14.28 1.82 1.73
N GLY A 153 13.97 0.54 1.57
CA GLY A 153 14.88 -0.42 0.94
C GLY A 153 15.15 -0.12 -0.55
N ARG A 154 14.14 0.31 -1.30
CA ARG A 154 14.29 0.71 -2.70
C ARG A 154 15.05 2.02 -2.82
N GLN A 155 14.80 2.97 -1.92
CA GLN A 155 15.54 4.23 -1.85
C GLN A 155 17.01 3.99 -1.59
N ALA A 156 17.34 3.19 -0.60
CA ALA A 156 18.73 2.83 -0.28
C ALA A 156 19.42 2.12 -1.46
N ALA A 157 18.75 1.19 -2.12
CA ALA A 157 19.27 0.50 -3.30
C ALA A 157 19.51 1.46 -4.48
N ALA A 158 18.60 2.39 -4.72
CA ALA A 158 18.73 3.40 -5.77
C ALA A 158 19.89 4.38 -5.49
N GLU A 159 20.06 4.78 -4.24
CA GLU A 159 21.19 5.62 -3.82
C GLU A 159 22.54 4.90 -3.99
N LYS A 160 22.61 3.64 -3.56
CA LYS A 160 23.80 2.81 -3.73
C LYS A 160 24.17 2.62 -5.20
N ALA A 161 23.19 2.37 -6.07
CA ALA A 161 23.42 2.27 -7.51
C ALA A 161 23.93 3.58 -8.13
N ARG A 162 23.41 4.73 -7.67
CA ARG A 162 23.88 6.06 -8.12
C ARG A 162 25.32 6.33 -7.70
N GLN A 163 25.74 5.83 -6.55
CA GLN A 163 27.11 5.95 -6.03
C GLN A 163 28.09 4.97 -6.69
N GLY A 164 27.64 4.14 -7.65
CA GLY A 164 28.46 3.17 -8.35
C GLY A 164 28.93 1.99 -7.48
N ALA A 165 28.35 1.78 -6.33
CA ALA A 165 28.66 0.61 -5.49
C ALA A 165 28.07 -0.65 -6.12
N LYS A 166 28.95 -1.65 -6.36
CA LYS A 166 28.58 -2.99 -6.84
C LYS A 166 28.03 -3.86 -5.70
#